data_cf05aad98e2206f030cfdce5e5130f5d
#
_entry.id   cf05aad98e2206f030cfdce5e5130f5d
#
_cell.length_a   1.000
_cell.length_b   1.000
_cell.length_c   1.000
_cell.angle_alpha   90.00
_cell.angle_beta   90.00
_cell.angle_gamma   90.00
#
_symmetry.space_group_name_H-M   'P 1'
#
loop_
_entity.id
_entity.type
_entity.pdbx_description
1 polymer ?
#
loop_
_entity_poly.entity_id
_entity_poly.type
_entity_poly.pdbx_seq_one_letter_code
_entity_poly.pdbx_strand_id
1 'polypeptide(L)'
;MGELHDLDPRAPGRFDEGAFDSSAHGPAWSATRRRGTDAELRGWLAFALACCDAADEIALRHFRRDLEISTKPDRSLVTQADRAMEALVRERILAAYPGHGLVGEEYGTEAGGAAVRWYIDPIDGTHNFVRGVPLFGTLLGVERDGEMQVGVLSAPALRERWFAWRGGGAWVVRAGANASGDRRRIEVSGVRALSDAQVLYGSPFDVMRTGWAPGFPGLIAGAWRDRGFGDFWGYTLVAEGAAEAMIEVGIHPWDLAAPLVLIEEAGGRMSDFGGARGVNAGNVVATNGLLHAAVLTALRDPARQDGEVARPGEPPASPAP
;
A
#
# COMPACT_ATOMS: atom_id res chain seq x y z
N MET A 1 -13.70 -17.41 31.92
CA MET A 1 -13.90 -16.03 32.35
C MET A 1 -12.54 -15.53 32.80
N GLY A 2 -11.77 -14.94 31.89
CA GLY A 2 -10.49 -14.29 32.15
C GLY A 2 -10.70 -12.81 31.90
N GLU A 3 -10.34 -12.01 32.87
CA GLU A 3 -10.52 -10.57 32.92
C GLU A 3 -9.82 -9.90 31.74
N LEU A 4 -10.57 -9.14 30.97
CA LEU A 4 -10.07 -8.14 30.03
C LEU A 4 -9.39 -7.06 30.87
N HIS A 5 -8.07 -7.17 31.03
CA HIS A 5 -7.28 -6.11 31.63
C HIS A 5 -7.37 -4.86 30.77
N ASP A 6 -7.77 -3.77 31.42
CA ASP A 6 -7.73 -2.38 30.97
C ASP A 6 -6.43 -2.06 30.24
N LEU A 7 -6.46 -2.10 28.93
CA LEU A 7 -5.40 -1.49 28.12
C LEU A 7 -5.74 0.00 28.05
N ASP A 8 -4.97 0.82 28.75
CA ASP A 8 -5.02 2.27 28.57
C ASP A 8 -4.80 2.56 27.08
N PRO A 9 -5.80 3.09 26.34
CA PRO A 9 -5.67 3.36 24.91
C PRO A 9 -4.59 4.40 24.59
N ARG A 10 -3.99 5.02 25.59
CA ARG A 10 -2.90 5.99 25.50
C ARG A 10 -1.55 5.43 25.92
N ALA A 11 -1.49 4.17 26.39
CA ALA A 11 -0.22 3.57 26.72
C ALA A 11 0.56 3.31 25.42
N PRO A 12 1.78 3.84 25.27
CA PRO A 12 2.62 3.51 24.12
C PRO A 12 2.87 2.01 24.14
N GLY A 13 2.39 1.32 23.08
CA GLY A 13 2.77 -0.07 22.86
C GLY A 13 4.30 -0.18 22.98
N ARG A 14 4.82 -1.33 23.38
CA ARG A 14 6.24 -1.60 23.66
C ARG A 14 7.17 -1.30 22.46
N PHE A 15 7.25 -0.04 22.06
CA PHE A 15 8.23 0.48 21.12
C PHE A 15 9.40 1.04 21.91
N ASP A 16 10.56 0.42 21.75
CA ASP A 16 11.81 0.94 22.29
C ASP A 16 12.17 2.24 21.51
N GLU A 17 12.03 3.38 22.19
CA GLU A 17 12.27 4.71 21.61
C GLU A 17 13.75 4.98 21.29
N GLY A 18 14.67 4.09 21.68
CA GLY A 18 16.12 4.31 21.63
C GLY A 18 16.77 4.22 20.25
N ALA A 19 16.06 3.92 19.16
CA ALA A 19 16.69 3.58 17.86
C ALA A 19 16.27 4.49 16.69
N PHE A 20 15.75 5.69 16.92
CA PHE A 20 15.39 6.60 15.82
C PHE A 20 16.51 7.62 15.55
N ASP A 21 17.39 7.33 14.58
CA ASP A 21 18.31 8.32 14.02
C ASP A 21 17.56 9.22 13.03
N SER A 22 17.42 10.50 13.38
CA SER A 22 16.68 11.52 12.61
C SER A 22 17.51 12.19 11.51
N SER A 23 18.73 11.73 11.23
CA SER A 23 19.68 12.44 10.35
C SER A 23 19.62 12.08 8.87
N ALA A 24 18.78 11.13 8.43
CA ALA A 24 18.65 10.76 7.03
C ALA A 24 17.59 11.61 6.31
N HIS A 25 18.03 12.53 5.47
CA HIS A 25 17.20 13.39 4.65
C HIS A 25 16.50 12.59 3.54
N GLY A 26 15.17 12.43 3.63
CA GLY A 26 14.32 12.03 2.51
C GLY A 26 14.21 13.16 1.46
N PRO A 27 13.60 12.88 0.26
CA PRO A 27 13.49 13.86 -0.81
C PRO A 27 12.82 15.15 -0.32
N ALA A 28 13.30 16.31 -0.80
CA ALA A 28 12.88 17.63 -0.39
C ALA A 28 11.36 17.83 -0.63
N TRP A 29 10.58 17.66 0.40
CA TRP A 29 9.15 17.99 0.43
C TRP A 29 8.97 19.51 0.47
N SER A 30 8.06 20.03 -0.37
CA SER A 30 7.77 21.46 -0.35
C SER A 30 7.26 21.86 1.05
N ALA A 31 7.95 22.80 1.67
CA ALA A 31 7.78 23.23 3.06
C ALA A 31 6.46 23.95 3.39
N THR A 32 5.44 23.88 2.53
CA THR A 32 4.18 24.65 2.62
C THR A 32 2.98 23.88 3.14
N ARG A 33 3.08 22.57 3.36
CA ARG A 33 1.95 21.74 3.84
C ARG A 33 2.12 21.37 5.30
N ARG A 34 1.03 21.47 6.09
CA ARG A 34 1.08 21.26 7.54
C ARG A 34 1.37 19.80 7.87
N ARG A 35 2.62 19.51 8.12
CA ARG A 35 3.06 18.25 8.72
C ARG A 35 2.65 18.23 10.19
N GLY A 36 2.18 17.09 10.70
CA GLY A 36 2.05 16.85 12.12
C GLY A 36 3.40 16.99 12.83
N THR A 37 3.40 17.31 14.12
CA THR A 37 4.63 17.26 14.93
C THR A 37 5.17 15.83 14.98
N ASP A 38 6.47 15.66 15.19
CA ASP A 38 7.05 14.29 15.28
C ASP A 38 6.40 13.46 16.39
N ALA A 39 5.99 14.08 17.50
CA ALA A 39 5.28 13.42 18.57
C ALA A 39 3.89 12.93 18.15
N GLU A 40 3.12 13.76 17.43
CA GLU A 40 1.81 13.37 16.89
C GLU A 40 1.94 12.21 15.88
N LEU A 41 2.90 12.31 14.95
CA LEU A 41 3.11 11.28 13.91
C LEU A 41 3.49 9.94 14.53
N ARG A 42 4.39 9.93 15.50
CA ARG A 42 4.77 8.71 16.24
C ARG A 42 3.61 8.17 17.07
N GLY A 43 2.80 9.03 17.69
CA GLY A 43 1.60 8.65 18.42
C GLY A 43 0.58 7.97 17.51
N TRP A 44 0.30 8.54 16.32
CA TRP A 44 -0.61 7.93 15.34
C TRP A 44 -0.04 6.61 14.79
N LEU A 45 1.26 6.55 14.50
CA LEU A 45 1.90 5.32 14.06
C LEU A 45 1.79 4.21 15.12
N ALA A 46 2.14 4.50 16.36
CA ALA A 46 2.06 3.52 17.44
C ALA A 46 0.62 3.00 17.63
N PHE A 47 -0.34 3.91 17.56
CA PHE A 47 -1.75 3.56 17.64
C PHE A 47 -2.22 2.72 16.45
N ALA A 48 -1.84 3.08 15.20
CA ALA A 48 -2.16 2.31 14.00
C ALA A 48 -1.58 0.89 14.07
N LEU A 49 -0.33 0.74 14.55
CA LEU A 49 0.30 -0.56 14.75
C LEU A 49 -0.46 -1.41 15.77
N ALA A 50 -0.91 -0.83 16.89
CA ALA A 50 -1.72 -1.53 17.88
C ALA A 50 -3.12 -1.91 17.36
N CYS A 51 -3.71 -1.10 16.46
CA CYS A 51 -4.94 -1.46 15.75
C CYS A 51 -4.70 -2.65 14.83
N CYS A 52 -3.62 -2.65 14.06
CA CYS A 52 -3.25 -3.78 13.20
C CYS A 52 -3.01 -5.06 14.01
N ASP A 53 -2.37 -5.01 15.19
CA ASP A 53 -2.19 -6.19 16.04
C ASP A 53 -3.52 -6.88 16.35
N ALA A 54 -4.53 -6.08 16.71
CA ALA A 54 -5.85 -6.62 17.03
C ALA A 54 -6.65 -7.07 15.79
N ALA A 55 -6.50 -6.37 14.66
CA ALA A 55 -7.11 -6.74 13.39
C ALA A 55 -6.50 -8.06 12.86
N ASP A 56 -5.18 -8.20 12.91
CA ASP A 56 -4.45 -9.41 12.50
C ASP A 56 -4.93 -10.67 13.24
N GLU A 57 -5.26 -10.56 14.54
CA GLU A 57 -5.83 -11.66 15.31
C GLU A 57 -7.20 -12.10 14.78
N ILE A 58 -8.04 -11.14 14.36
CA ILE A 58 -9.33 -11.45 13.75
C ILE A 58 -9.12 -12.10 12.39
N ALA A 59 -8.28 -11.51 11.53
CA ALA A 59 -7.98 -12.05 10.21
C ALA A 59 -7.49 -13.50 10.29
N LEU A 60 -6.49 -13.78 11.13
CA LEU A 60 -5.91 -15.12 11.29
C LEU A 60 -6.88 -16.14 11.87
N ARG A 61 -7.84 -15.73 12.72
CA ARG A 61 -8.90 -16.63 13.23
C ARG A 61 -9.85 -17.10 12.14
N HIS A 62 -10.09 -16.26 11.12
CA HIS A 62 -11.01 -16.54 10.02
C HIS A 62 -10.31 -17.10 8.78
N PHE A 63 -9.01 -16.82 8.57
CA PHE A 63 -8.27 -17.26 7.40
C PHE A 63 -8.25 -18.79 7.27
N ARG A 64 -8.66 -19.30 6.08
CA ARG A 64 -8.79 -20.73 5.78
C ARG A 64 -9.79 -21.47 6.70
N ARG A 65 -10.83 -20.78 7.11
CA ARG A 65 -11.96 -21.32 7.87
C ARG A 65 -13.26 -21.13 7.08
N ASP A 66 -14.35 -21.60 7.65
CA ASP A 66 -15.67 -21.34 7.08
C ASP A 66 -15.99 -19.84 7.17
N LEU A 67 -16.25 -19.24 6.01
CA LEU A 67 -16.49 -17.80 5.86
C LEU A 67 -17.93 -17.55 5.44
N GLU A 68 -18.58 -16.59 6.09
CA GLU A 68 -19.78 -15.97 5.58
C GLU A 68 -19.39 -14.92 4.54
N ILE A 69 -19.61 -15.24 3.27
CA ILE A 69 -19.22 -14.40 2.14
C ILE A 69 -20.47 -13.72 1.58
N SER A 70 -20.39 -12.41 1.39
CA SER A 70 -21.39 -11.62 0.69
C SER A 70 -20.77 -10.92 -0.50
N THR A 71 -21.57 -10.63 -1.52
CA THR A 71 -21.14 -9.86 -2.70
C THR A 71 -21.73 -8.47 -2.61
N LYS A 72 -20.89 -7.42 -2.72
CA LYS A 72 -21.31 -6.02 -2.76
C LYS A 72 -21.95 -5.68 -4.14
N PRO A 73 -22.64 -4.53 -4.27
CA PRO A 73 -23.24 -4.11 -5.55
C PRO A 73 -22.24 -3.94 -6.70
N ASP A 74 -21.00 -3.60 -6.40
CA ASP A 74 -19.86 -3.47 -7.33
C ASP A 74 -19.21 -4.83 -7.70
N ARG A 75 -19.75 -5.94 -7.14
CA ARG A 75 -19.27 -7.33 -7.26
C ARG A 75 -18.01 -7.66 -6.47
N SER A 76 -17.48 -6.75 -5.67
CA SER A 76 -16.44 -7.09 -4.70
C SER A 76 -17.00 -8.02 -3.62
N LEU A 77 -16.11 -8.76 -2.96
CA LEU A 77 -16.46 -9.67 -1.87
C LEU A 77 -16.28 -8.98 -0.52
N VAL A 78 -17.08 -9.39 0.45
CA VAL A 78 -16.93 -9.01 1.84
C VAL A 78 -17.23 -10.22 2.72
N THR A 79 -16.48 -10.40 3.80
CA THR A 79 -16.69 -11.45 4.78
C THR A 79 -17.06 -10.87 6.14
N GLN A 80 -17.48 -11.74 7.08
CA GLN A 80 -17.66 -11.33 8.47
C GLN A 80 -16.36 -10.83 9.12
N ALA A 81 -15.17 -11.27 8.61
CA ALA A 81 -13.88 -10.82 9.12
C ALA A 81 -13.65 -9.35 8.77
N ASP A 82 -13.87 -8.94 7.51
CA ASP A 82 -13.73 -7.55 7.04
C ASP A 82 -14.53 -6.61 7.96
N ARG A 83 -15.82 -6.93 8.17
CA ARG A 83 -16.71 -6.11 9.00
C ARG A 83 -16.28 -6.06 10.46
N ALA A 84 -15.88 -7.20 11.03
CA ALA A 84 -15.43 -7.26 12.42
C ALA A 84 -14.13 -6.47 12.64
N MET A 85 -13.21 -6.54 11.68
CA MET A 85 -11.94 -5.83 11.74
C MET A 85 -12.14 -4.32 11.60
N GLU A 86 -12.93 -3.86 10.62
CA GLU A 86 -13.20 -2.43 10.49
C GLU A 86 -13.96 -1.88 11.70
N ALA A 87 -14.97 -2.60 12.21
CA ALA A 87 -15.72 -2.20 13.40
C ALA A 87 -14.79 -2.00 14.60
N LEU A 88 -13.87 -2.96 14.85
CA LEU A 88 -12.88 -2.88 15.93
C LEU A 88 -11.97 -1.66 15.78
N VAL A 89 -11.43 -1.43 14.58
CA VAL A 89 -10.52 -0.32 14.32
C VAL A 89 -11.24 1.02 14.50
N ARG A 90 -12.47 1.15 13.97
CA ARG A 90 -13.30 2.35 14.15
C ARG A 90 -13.59 2.65 15.61
N GLU A 91 -14.03 1.64 16.38
CA GLU A 91 -14.29 1.78 17.80
C GLU A 91 -13.06 2.32 18.55
N ARG A 92 -11.88 1.74 18.29
CA ARG A 92 -10.63 2.18 18.91
C ARG A 92 -10.26 3.62 18.53
N ILE A 93 -10.39 3.98 17.25
CA ILE A 93 -10.08 5.33 16.79
C ILE A 93 -11.02 6.34 17.44
N LEU A 94 -12.32 6.10 17.46
CA LEU A 94 -13.30 7.00 18.06
C LEU A 94 -13.11 7.15 19.57
N ALA A 95 -12.71 6.08 20.26
CA ALA A 95 -12.40 6.14 21.70
C ALA A 95 -11.14 6.97 21.99
N ALA A 96 -10.09 6.83 21.20
CA ALA A 96 -8.82 7.54 21.41
C ALA A 96 -8.81 8.95 20.82
N TYR A 97 -9.51 9.15 19.70
CA TYR A 97 -9.53 10.39 18.91
C TYR A 97 -10.97 10.77 18.49
N PRO A 98 -11.86 11.14 19.43
CA PRO A 98 -13.30 11.32 19.15
C PRO A 98 -13.64 12.43 18.16
N GLY A 99 -12.66 13.31 17.81
CA GLY A 99 -12.83 14.35 16.81
C GLY A 99 -12.30 14.00 15.42
N HIS A 100 -11.65 12.85 15.24
CA HIS A 100 -11.11 12.47 13.93
C HIS A 100 -12.19 11.91 13.00
N GLY A 101 -12.05 12.14 11.68
CA GLY A 101 -12.89 11.53 10.66
C GLY A 101 -12.41 10.12 10.30
N LEU A 102 -13.32 9.31 9.74
CA LEU A 102 -13.05 7.95 9.28
C LEU A 102 -13.52 7.79 7.84
N VAL A 103 -12.72 7.09 7.05
CA VAL A 103 -13.07 6.62 5.69
C VAL A 103 -12.73 5.14 5.64
N GLY A 104 -13.74 4.29 5.61
CA GLY A 104 -13.56 2.86 5.60
C GLY A 104 -14.29 2.20 4.44
N GLU A 105 -13.84 1.03 4.07
CA GLU A 105 -14.39 0.25 2.96
C GLU A 105 -15.79 -0.27 3.27
N GLU A 106 -16.02 -0.79 4.49
CA GLU A 106 -17.23 -1.54 4.84
C GLU A 106 -18.32 -0.65 5.43
N TYR A 107 -17.96 0.34 6.23
CA TYR A 107 -18.88 1.24 6.92
C TYR A 107 -18.87 2.66 6.39
N GLY A 108 -18.09 2.92 5.31
CA GLY A 108 -18.07 4.20 4.63
C GLY A 108 -17.45 5.33 5.44
N THR A 109 -17.88 6.57 5.14
CA THR A 109 -17.29 7.78 5.70
C THR A 109 -18.07 8.29 6.90
N GLU A 110 -17.34 8.60 7.98
CA GLU A 110 -17.82 9.33 9.14
C GLU A 110 -17.05 10.65 9.25
N ALA A 111 -17.79 11.76 9.16
CA ALA A 111 -17.17 13.08 9.22
C ALA A 111 -16.73 13.40 10.65
N GLY A 112 -15.47 13.78 10.82
CA GLY A 112 -14.94 14.30 12.08
C GLY A 112 -14.94 15.83 12.09
N GLY A 113 -14.84 16.40 13.31
CA GLY A 113 -14.65 17.84 13.50
C GLY A 113 -13.20 18.31 13.37
N ALA A 114 -12.24 17.39 13.40
CA ALA A 114 -10.80 17.66 13.30
C ALA A 114 -10.32 17.60 11.84
N ALA A 115 -9.17 18.23 11.57
CA ALA A 115 -8.50 18.17 10.28
C ALA A 115 -7.81 16.82 10.02
N VAL A 116 -7.98 15.84 10.90
CA VAL A 116 -7.36 14.50 10.83
C VAL A 116 -8.40 13.48 10.44
N ARG A 117 -8.02 12.59 9.52
CA ARG A 117 -8.87 11.52 8.99
C ARG A 117 -8.09 10.21 8.91
N TRP A 118 -8.74 9.11 9.26
CA TRP A 118 -8.21 7.76 9.13
C TRP A 118 -8.84 7.06 7.94
N TYR A 119 -8.02 6.39 7.16
CA TYR A 119 -8.43 5.52 6.06
C TYR A 119 -8.23 4.07 6.50
N ILE A 120 -9.25 3.23 6.30
CA ILE A 120 -9.28 1.86 6.80
C ILE A 120 -9.70 0.93 5.68
N ASP A 121 -8.79 0.06 5.27
CA ASP A 121 -9.11 -1.15 4.54
C ASP A 121 -8.85 -2.34 5.47
N PRO A 122 -9.89 -3.04 5.90
CA PRO A 122 -9.72 -4.16 6.82
C PRO A 122 -9.00 -5.35 6.20
N ILE A 123 -9.33 -5.71 4.96
CA ILE A 123 -8.71 -6.82 4.23
C ILE A 123 -8.50 -6.43 2.76
N ASP A 124 -7.44 -5.71 2.45
CA ASP A 124 -7.00 -5.58 1.07
C ASP A 124 -6.63 -6.96 0.50
N GLY A 125 -7.15 -7.27 -0.69
CA GLY A 125 -7.05 -8.61 -1.25
C GLY A 125 -8.10 -9.59 -0.71
N THR A 126 -9.36 -9.18 -0.47
CA THR A 126 -10.46 -10.03 0.02
C THR A 126 -10.66 -11.29 -0.85
N HIS A 127 -10.47 -11.21 -2.18
CA HIS A 127 -10.53 -12.38 -3.04
C HIS A 127 -9.45 -13.42 -2.69
N ASN A 128 -8.24 -12.98 -2.38
CA ASN A 128 -7.15 -13.83 -1.91
C ASN A 128 -7.49 -14.47 -0.57
N PHE A 129 -8.00 -13.65 0.37
CA PHE A 129 -8.42 -14.11 1.69
C PHE A 129 -9.45 -15.24 1.60
N VAL A 130 -10.52 -15.04 0.82
CA VAL A 130 -11.59 -16.03 0.59
C VAL A 130 -11.05 -17.32 -0.04
N ARG A 131 -10.08 -17.21 -0.94
CA ARG A 131 -9.44 -18.34 -1.62
C ARG A 131 -8.36 -19.03 -0.79
N GLY A 132 -8.05 -18.53 0.41
CA GLY A 132 -6.99 -19.05 1.26
C GLY A 132 -5.57 -18.77 0.75
N VAL A 133 -5.43 -17.79 -0.16
CA VAL A 133 -4.13 -17.27 -0.62
C VAL A 133 -3.60 -16.31 0.44
N PRO A 134 -2.34 -16.43 0.93
CA PRO A 134 -1.83 -15.64 2.05
C PRO A 134 -1.44 -14.19 1.69
N LEU A 135 -1.84 -13.71 0.54
CA LEU A 135 -1.59 -12.34 0.05
C LEU A 135 -2.81 -11.47 0.31
N PHE A 136 -2.95 -11.04 1.54
CA PHE A 136 -3.96 -10.09 2.00
C PHE A 136 -3.39 -9.29 3.17
N GLY A 137 -3.93 -8.09 3.40
CA GLY A 137 -3.42 -7.23 4.47
C GLY A 137 -4.43 -6.22 4.98
N THR A 138 -4.18 -5.69 6.19
CA THR A 138 -4.92 -4.55 6.74
C THR A 138 -4.15 -3.28 6.43
N LEU A 139 -4.83 -2.28 5.85
CA LEU A 139 -4.24 -1.00 5.50
C LEU A 139 -4.83 0.12 6.37
N LEU A 140 -3.96 0.86 7.04
CA LEU A 140 -4.34 2.05 7.82
C LEU A 140 -3.55 3.26 7.36
N GLY A 141 -4.25 4.29 6.89
CA GLY A 141 -3.67 5.59 6.53
C GLY A 141 -4.15 6.69 7.45
N VAL A 142 -3.30 7.67 7.76
CA VAL A 142 -3.68 8.87 8.51
C VAL A 142 -3.41 10.10 7.66
N GLU A 143 -4.45 10.87 7.43
CA GLU A 143 -4.39 12.17 6.75
C GLU A 143 -4.53 13.32 7.75
N ARG A 144 -3.81 14.41 7.52
CA ARG A 144 -4.04 15.69 8.20
C ARG A 144 -4.04 16.82 7.17
N ASP A 145 -5.07 17.65 7.19
CA ASP A 145 -5.22 18.82 6.30
C ASP A 145 -5.06 18.46 4.80
N GLY A 146 -5.56 17.29 4.36
CA GLY A 146 -5.47 16.81 2.98
C GLY A 146 -4.14 16.14 2.62
N GLU A 147 -3.24 15.91 3.60
CA GLU A 147 -1.94 15.28 3.38
C GLU A 147 -1.81 13.99 4.17
N MET A 148 -1.48 12.89 3.49
CA MET A 148 -1.20 11.61 4.13
C MET A 148 0.07 11.70 4.98
N GLN A 149 -0.03 11.34 6.25
CA GLN A 149 1.02 11.51 7.27
C GLN A 149 1.64 10.20 7.72
N VAL A 150 0.81 9.17 7.90
CA VAL A 150 1.21 7.84 8.39
C VAL A 150 0.56 6.78 7.53
N GLY A 151 1.27 5.71 7.24
CA GLY A 151 0.76 4.51 6.56
C GLY A 151 1.26 3.25 7.22
N VAL A 152 0.36 2.28 7.42
CA VAL A 152 0.67 0.94 7.93
C VAL A 152 -0.01 -0.08 7.03
N LEU A 153 0.73 -1.09 6.59
CA LEU A 153 0.27 -2.25 5.83
C LEU A 153 0.67 -3.50 6.62
N SER A 154 -0.30 -4.26 7.10
CA SER A 154 -0.05 -5.46 7.91
C SER A 154 -0.52 -6.69 7.18
N ALA A 155 0.40 -7.62 6.87
CA ALA A 155 0.13 -8.89 6.21
C ALA A 155 0.36 -10.06 7.17
N PRO A 156 -0.63 -10.41 8.02
CA PRO A 156 -0.43 -11.35 9.13
C PRO A 156 -0.12 -12.77 8.66
N ALA A 157 -0.62 -13.19 7.51
CA ALA A 157 -0.34 -14.51 6.96
C ALA A 157 1.10 -14.63 6.43
N LEU A 158 1.73 -13.52 6.01
CA LEU A 158 3.14 -13.44 5.65
C LEU A 158 4.02 -13.19 6.87
N ARG A 159 3.44 -12.78 7.99
CA ARG A 159 4.16 -12.30 9.18
C ARG A 159 5.04 -11.08 8.87
N GLU A 160 4.56 -10.21 8.01
CA GLU A 160 5.25 -9.00 7.59
C GLU A 160 4.38 -7.79 7.81
N ARG A 161 5.02 -6.66 8.14
CA ARG A 161 4.34 -5.37 8.32
C ARG A 161 5.23 -4.26 7.81
N TRP A 162 4.70 -3.42 6.93
CA TRP A 162 5.35 -2.23 6.40
C TRP A 162 4.70 -1.00 7.03
N PHE A 163 5.49 0.00 7.32
CA PHE A 163 4.98 1.26 7.84
C PHE A 163 5.90 2.41 7.51
N ALA A 164 5.31 3.59 7.45
CA ALA A 164 6.01 4.84 7.22
C ALA A 164 5.28 6.00 7.90
N TRP A 165 6.02 7.05 8.18
CA TRP A 165 5.46 8.33 8.61
C TRP A 165 6.28 9.47 8.01
N ARG A 166 5.69 10.63 7.81
CA ARG A 166 6.34 11.76 7.15
C ARG A 166 7.62 12.19 7.85
N GLY A 167 8.74 12.06 7.10
CA GLY A 167 10.10 12.35 7.56
C GLY A 167 10.71 11.29 8.46
N GLY A 168 10.06 10.16 8.64
CA GLY A 168 10.57 9.02 9.40
C GLY A 168 11.15 7.90 8.55
N GLY A 169 10.94 7.97 7.21
CA GLY A 169 11.30 6.92 6.29
C GLY A 169 10.32 5.75 6.29
N ALA A 170 10.57 4.80 5.43
CA ALA A 170 9.80 3.57 5.26
C ALA A 170 10.51 2.37 5.90
N TRP A 171 9.75 1.49 6.51
CA TRP A 171 10.26 0.38 7.31
C TRP A 171 9.47 -0.88 7.06
N VAL A 172 10.14 -2.04 7.20
CA VAL A 172 9.50 -3.34 7.25
C VAL A 172 9.92 -4.10 8.52
N VAL A 173 8.96 -4.80 9.12
CA VAL A 173 9.20 -5.78 10.18
C VAL A 173 8.82 -7.15 9.64
N ARG A 174 9.73 -8.10 9.76
CA ARG A 174 9.50 -9.52 9.47
C ARG A 174 9.63 -10.33 10.75
N ALA A 175 8.63 -11.12 11.07
CA ALA A 175 8.71 -11.99 12.24
C ALA A 175 9.75 -13.08 11.96
N GLY A 176 10.93 -12.91 12.57
CA GLY A 176 11.99 -13.90 12.60
C GLY A 176 11.85 -14.85 13.79
N ALA A 177 12.93 -15.61 14.09
CA ALA A 177 13.00 -16.51 15.25
C ALA A 177 12.92 -15.79 16.61
N ASN A 178 13.04 -14.48 16.65
CA ASN A 178 12.98 -13.64 17.85
C ASN A 178 11.67 -12.86 17.90
N ALA A 179 11.04 -12.79 19.07
CA ALA A 179 9.75 -12.15 19.31
C ALA A 179 9.71 -10.63 19.01
N SER A 180 10.87 -9.97 18.88
CA SER A 180 10.99 -8.54 18.57
C SER A 180 10.95 -8.21 17.08
N GLY A 181 10.97 -9.23 16.17
CA GLY A 181 11.04 -9.03 14.73
C GLY A 181 12.33 -8.32 14.28
N ASP A 182 12.77 -8.60 13.04
CA ASP A 182 13.85 -7.83 12.42
C ASP A 182 13.28 -6.62 11.70
N ARG A 183 13.53 -5.40 12.25
CA ARG A 183 13.09 -4.14 11.66
C ARG A 183 14.17 -3.60 10.72
N ARG A 184 13.81 -3.37 9.47
CA ARG A 184 14.71 -2.85 8.44
C ARG A 184 14.11 -1.62 7.77
N ARG A 185 14.92 -0.59 7.57
CA ARG A 185 14.59 0.52 6.69
C ARG A 185 14.56 0.01 5.24
N ILE A 186 13.61 0.48 4.46
CA ILE A 186 13.45 0.12 3.06
C ILE A 186 13.55 1.35 2.16
N GLU A 187 14.05 1.12 0.94
CA GLU A 187 14.22 2.14 -0.08
C GLU A 187 13.89 1.53 -1.44
N VAL A 188 13.39 2.36 -2.35
CA VAL A 188 13.12 1.98 -3.73
C VAL A 188 14.40 1.64 -4.50
N SER A 189 14.27 0.96 -5.63
CA SER A 189 15.42 0.58 -6.47
C SER A 189 16.09 1.76 -7.16
N GLY A 190 17.35 1.56 -7.57
CA GLY A 190 18.11 2.51 -8.38
C GLY A 190 17.98 2.32 -9.91
N VAL A 191 17.10 1.47 -10.39
CA VAL A 191 16.90 1.18 -11.83
C VAL A 191 16.42 2.42 -12.57
N ARG A 192 17.01 2.69 -13.75
CA ARG A 192 16.80 3.92 -14.52
C ARG A 192 16.28 3.71 -15.94
N ALA A 193 16.23 2.47 -16.43
CA ALA A 193 15.71 2.14 -17.74
C ALA A 193 14.50 1.20 -17.64
N LEU A 194 13.44 1.46 -18.45
CA LEU A 194 12.26 0.59 -18.49
C LEU A 194 12.60 -0.84 -18.94
N SER A 195 13.60 -0.99 -19.83
CA SER A 195 14.10 -2.30 -20.27
C SER A 195 14.71 -3.16 -19.15
N ASP A 196 15.04 -2.55 -18.01
CA ASP A 196 15.63 -3.23 -16.85
C ASP A 196 14.61 -3.33 -15.70
N ALA A 197 13.39 -2.79 -15.89
CA ALA A 197 12.39 -2.67 -14.87
C ALA A 197 11.52 -3.93 -14.73
N GLN A 198 11.18 -4.30 -13.51
CA GLN A 198 10.05 -5.17 -13.21
C GLN A 198 8.79 -4.31 -13.01
N VAL A 199 7.76 -4.57 -13.82
CA VAL A 199 6.47 -3.88 -13.77
C VAL A 199 5.43 -4.80 -13.17
N LEU A 200 4.71 -4.29 -12.17
CA LEU A 200 3.63 -4.98 -11.47
C LEU A 200 2.27 -4.37 -11.82
N TYR A 201 1.22 -5.17 -11.71
CA TYR A 201 -0.16 -4.74 -11.93
C TYR A 201 -1.13 -5.66 -11.19
N GLY A 202 -2.33 -5.16 -10.91
CA GLY A 202 -3.43 -5.96 -10.37
C GLY A 202 -4.05 -6.82 -11.48
N SER A 203 -4.99 -6.26 -12.23
CA SER A 203 -5.65 -6.91 -13.37
C SER A 203 -5.26 -6.24 -14.69
N PRO A 204 -4.50 -6.91 -15.57
CA PRO A 204 -4.16 -6.36 -16.89
C PRO A 204 -5.40 -6.14 -17.75
N PHE A 205 -6.41 -7.00 -17.61
CA PHE A 205 -7.69 -6.89 -18.31
C PHE A 205 -8.43 -5.61 -17.90
N ASP A 206 -8.46 -5.30 -16.60
CA ASP A 206 -9.13 -4.08 -16.11
C ASP A 206 -8.40 -2.83 -16.57
N VAL A 207 -7.07 -2.79 -16.52
CA VAL A 207 -6.28 -1.67 -17.06
C VAL A 207 -6.60 -1.42 -18.52
N MET A 208 -6.60 -2.47 -19.35
CA MET A 208 -6.90 -2.36 -20.79
C MET A 208 -8.35 -1.93 -21.05
N ARG A 209 -9.30 -2.46 -20.28
CA ARG A 209 -10.74 -2.20 -20.46
C ARG A 209 -11.13 -0.77 -20.17
N THR A 210 -10.44 -0.05 -19.28
CA THR A 210 -10.75 1.36 -18.97
C THR A 210 -10.46 2.30 -20.13
N GLY A 211 -9.52 1.95 -21.00
CA GLY A 211 -9.00 2.86 -22.02
C GLY A 211 -8.16 4.02 -21.47
N TRP A 212 -7.91 4.08 -20.16
CA TRP A 212 -7.15 5.16 -19.52
C TRP A 212 -5.64 5.06 -19.76
N ALA A 213 -5.15 3.87 -20.09
CA ALA A 213 -3.74 3.57 -20.31
C ALA A 213 -3.54 2.80 -21.62
N PRO A 214 -3.76 3.42 -22.80
CA PRO A 214 -3.69 2.72 -24.08
C PRO A 214 -2.31 2.14 -24.39
N GLY A 215 -1.25 2.70 -23.84
CA GLY A 215 0.12 2.22 -23.98
C GLY A 215 0.53 1.10 -23.00
N PHE A 216 -0.36 0.64 -22.12
CA PHE A 216 -0.04 -0.40 -21.13
C PHE A 216 0.52 -1.69 -21.73
N PRO A 217 -0.03 -2.26 -22.84
CA PRO A 217 0.57 -3.45 -23.47
C PRO A 217 2.02 -3.22 -23.94
N GLY A 218 2.30 -2.04 -24.51
CA GLY A 218 3.66 -1.67 -24.93
C GLY A 218 4.62 -1.46 -23.76
N LEU A 219 4.11 -0.93 -22.64
CA LEU A 219 4.90 -0.78 -21.41
C LEU A 219 5.36 -2.14 -20.88
N ILE A 220 4.44 -3.09 -20.69
CA ILE A 220 4.79 -4.43 -20.17
C ILE A 220 5.65 -5.24 -21.14
N ALA A 221 5.41 -5.11 -22.46
CA ALA A 221 6.24 -5.76 -23.46
C ALA A 221 7.67 -5.21 -23.52
N GLY A 222 7.87 -3.92 -23.22
CA GLY A 222 9.17 -3.27 -23.20
C GLY A 222 9.91 -3.34 -21.86
N ALA A 223 9.30 -3.88 -20.82
CA ALA A 223 9.92 -4.09 -19.52
C ALA A 223 10.78 -5.36 -19.50
N TRP A 224 11.80 -5.39 -18.61
CA TRP A 224 12.58 -6.62 -18.38
C TRP A 224 11.66 -7.78 -17.95
N ARG A 225 10.70 -7.47 -17.07
CA ARG A 225 9.78 -8.48 -16.52
C ARG A 225 8.47 -7.82 -16.09
N ASP A 226 7.38 -8.56 -16.22
CA ASP A 226 6.07 -8.17 -15.71
C ASP A 226 5.48 -9.25 -14.81
N ARG A 227 4.66 -8.86 -13.83
CA ARG A 227 3.94 -9.78 -12.93
C ARG A 227 2.63 -9.16 -12.46
N GLY A 228 1.58 -10.02 -12.38
CA GLY A 228 0.30 -9.70 -11.75
C GLY A 228 0.36 -9.83 -10.22
N PHE A 229 1.21 -9.04 -9.58
CA PHE A 229 1.28 -8.93 -8.12
C PHE A 229 0.53 -7.67 -7.70
N GLY A 230 -0.79 -7.78 -7.66
CA GLY A 230 -1.69 -6.70 -7.29
C GLY A 230 -1.84 -6.50 -5.79
N ASP A 231 -2.87 -5.73 -5.47
CA ASP A 231 -3.25 -5.39 -4.11
C ASP A 231 -2.08 -4.70 -3.37
N PHE A 232 -2.15 -4.61 -2.05
CA PHE A 232 -1.12 -3.99 -1.20
C PHE A 232 0.31 -4.48 -1.49
N TRP A 233 0.45 -5.76 -1.86
CA TRP A 233 1.77 -6.39 -2.00
C TRP A 233 2.59 -5.80 -3.14
N GLY A 234 1.94 -5.41 -4.24
CA GLY A 234 2.60 -4.71 -5.34
C GLY A 234 3.31 -3.42 -4.89
N TYR A 235 2.66 -2.63 -4.06
CA TYR A 235 3.24 -1.39 -3.51
C TYR A 235 4.40 -1.66 -2.55
N THR A 236 4.31 -2.71 -1.72
CA THR A 236 5.41 -3.06 -0.81
C THR A 236 6.65 -3.51 -1.57
N LEU A 237 6.50 -4.25 -2.68
CA LEU A 237 7.61 -4.66 -3.53
C LEU A 237 8.31 -3.45 -4.19
N VAL A 238 7.55 -2.43 -4.62
CA VAL A 238 8.14 -1.18 -5.13
C VAL A 238 8.88 -0.44 -4.02
N ALA A 239 8.29 -0.32 -2.82
CA ALA A 239 8.91 0.36 -1.69
C ALA A 239 10.20 -0.33 -1.22
N GLU A 240 10.31 -1.65 -1.38
CA GLU A 240 11.51 -2.42 -1.03
C GLU A 240 12.56 -2.48 -2.14
N GLY A 241 12.30 -1.87 -3.29
CA GLY A 241 13.20 -1.91 -4.44
C GLY A 241 13.22 -3.26 -5.17
N ALA A 242 12.23 -4.12 -4.95
CA ALA A 242 12.07 -5.41 -5.62
C ALA A 242 11.33 -5.30 -6.96
N ALA A 243 10.67 -4.16 -7.21
CA ALA A 243 10.05 -3.80 -8.47
C ALA A 243 10.14 -2.28 -8.70
N GLU A 244 9.95 -1.84 -9.93
CA GLU A 244 10.11 -0.44 -10.32
C GLU A 244 8.81 0.29 -10.55
N ALA A 245 7.75 -0.42 -10.87
CA ALA A 245 6.43 0.18 -11.08
C ALA A 245 5.30 -0.77 -10.64
N MET A 246 4.25 -0.21 -10.04
CA MET A 246 2.96 -0.85 -9.79
C MET A 246 1.88 0.00 -10.46
N ILE A 247 1.00 -0.65 -11.25
CA ILE A 247 -0.06 -0.01 -12.04
C ILE A 247 -1.38 -0.67 -11.69
N GLU A 248 -2.37 0.14 -11.29
CA GLU A 248 -3.65 -0.39 -10.88
C GLU A 248 -4.80 0.55 -11.25
N VAL A 249 -5.99 -0.02 -11.41
CA VAL A 249 -7.26 0.67 -11.67
C VAL A 249 -8.38 0.04 -10.84
N GLY A 250 -9.46 0.78 -10.64
CA GLY A 250 -10.61 0.30 -9.86
C GLY A 250 -10.34 0.29 -8.35
N ILE A 251 -9.41 1.12 -7.91
CA ILE A 251 -8.96 1.25 -6.53
C ILE A 251 -9.61 2.46 -5.84
N HIS A 252 -9.64 2.41 -4.53
CA HIS A 252 -10.29 3.40 -3.67
C HIS A 252 -9.28 4.12 -2.76
N PRO A 253 -9.71 5.21 -2.08
CA PRO A 253 -8.81 5.96 -1.19
C PRO A 253 -8.21 5.14 -0.05
N TRP A 254 -8.92 4.17 0.50
CA TRP A 254 -8.44 3.31 1.59
C TRP A 254 -7.35 2.34 1.13
N ASP A 255 -7.36 1.88 -0.15
CA ASP A 255 -6.32 1.04 -0.74
C ASP A 255 -5.00 1.82 -0.91
N LEU A 256 -5.08 3.15 -1.11
CA LEU A 256 -3.95 3.99 -1.50
C LEU A 256 -3.37 4.85 -0.37
N ALA A 257 -4.14 5.11 0.70
CA ALA A 257 -3.73 6.03 1.76
C ALA A 257 -2.43 5.59 2.46
N ALA A 258 -2.33 4.32 2.81
CA ALA A 258 -1.12 3.76 3.43
C ALA A 258 0.03 3.59 2.43
N PRO A 259 -0.18 2.98 1.23
CA PRO A 259 0.87 2.88 0.21
C PRO A 259 1.48 4.21 -0.21
N LEU A 260 0.70 5.30 -0.29
CA LEU A 260 1.22 6.61 -0.67
C LEU A 260 2.33 7.09 0.27
N VAL A 261 2.13 6.93 1.58
CA VAL A 261 3.15 7.31 2.57
C VAL A 261 4.35 6.38 2.46
N LEU A 262 4.11 5.07 2.34
CA LEU A 262 5.17 4.07 2.25
C LEU A 262 6.09 4.31 1.04
N ILE A 263 5.50 4.45 -0.15
CA ILE A 263 6.24 4.67 -1.40
C ILE A 263 7.05 5.96 -1.34
N GLU A 264 6.45 7.07 -0.90
CA GLU A 264 7.13 8.37 -0.88
C GLU A 264 8.24 8.42 0.18
N GLU A 265 8.04 7.83 1.34
CA GLU A 265 9.07 7.74 2.39
C GLU A 265 10.19 6.73 2.07
N ALA A 266 9.92 5.77 1.16
CA ALA A 266 10.95 4.91 0.57
C ALA A 266 11.76 5.60 -0.56
N GLY A 267 11.40 6.84 -0.95
CA GLY A 267 12.05 7.59 -2.02
C GLY A 267 11.40 7.44 -3.40
N GLY A 268 10.28 6.75 -3.48
CA GLY A 268 9.49 6.56 -4.70
C GLY A 268 8.54 7.72 -5.00
N ARG A 269 7.69 7.52 -6.01
CA ARG A 269 6.66 8.46 -6.41
C ARG A 269 5.36 7.75 -6.74
N MET A 270 4.24 8.36 -6.36
CA MET A 270 2.90 7.84 -6.62
C MET A 270 2.00 8.95 -7.16
N SER A 271 1.26 8.66 -8.24
CA SER A 271 0.29 9.56 -8.85
C SER A 271 -0.82 8.79 -9.57
N ASP A 272 -1.85 9.48 -10.01
CA ASP A 272 -2.75 8.95 -11.04
C ASP A 272 -2.08 8.87 -12.42
N PHE A 273 -2.77 8.34 -13.43
CA PHE A 273 -2.28 8.27 -14.81
C PHE A 273 -2.12 9.66 -15.46
N GLY A 274 -2.77 10.70 -14.91
CA GLY A 274 -2.59 12.10 -15.25
C GLY A 274 -1.29 12.70 -14.72
N GLY A 275 -0.68 12.07 -13.72
CA GLY A 275 0.49 12.56 -12.99
C GLY A 275 0.13 13.41 -11.76
N ALA A 276 -1.17 13.52 -11.41
CA ALA A 276 -1.61 14.21 -10.21
C ALA A 276 -1.43 13.31 -8.98
N ARG A 277 -0.82 13.85 -7.93
CA ARG A 277 -0.64 13.17 -6.66
C ARG A 277 -1.96 13.12 -5.88
N GLY A 278 -2.36 11.95 -5.40
CA GLY A 278 -3.60 11.79 -4.63
C GLY A 278 -4.04 10.33 -4.54
N VAL A 279 -5.17 10.12 -3.87
CA VAL A 279 -5.73 8.78 -3.62
C VAL A 279 -7.16 8.60 -4.19
N ASN A 280 -7.70 9.61 -4.90
CA ASN A 280 -9.13 9.64 -5.26
C ASN A 280 -9.42 9.41 -6.75
N ALA A 281 -8.41 9.11 -7.57
CA ALA A 281 -8.57 9.07 -9.02
C ALA A 281 -9.10 7.73 -9.57
N GLY A 282 -9.17 6.68 -8.75
CA GLY A 282 -9.57 5.33 -9.17
C GLY A 282 -8.54 4.62 -10.04
N ASN A 283 -7.35 5.20 -10.21
CA ASN A 283 -6.19 4.62 -10.90
C ASN A 283 -4.89 5.13 -10.27
N VAL A 284 -3.82 4.37 -10.39
CA VAL A 284 -2.55 4.70 -9.77
C VAL A 284 -1.34 4.16 -10.54
N VAL A 285 -0.27 4.94 -10.49
CA VAL A 285 1.11 4.53 -10.81
C VAL A 285 1.98 4.81 -9.59
N ALA A 286 2.52 3.76 -8.97
CA ALA A 286 3.56 3.85 -7.97
C ALA A 286 4.88 3.40 -8.57
N THR A 287 5.98 4.13 -8.35
CA THR A 287 7.26 3.81 -8.97
C THR A 287 8.44 4.09 -8.02
N ASN A 288 9.63 3.67 -8.43
CA ASN A 288 10.89 4.04 -7.78
C ASN A 288 11.27 5.54 -7.94
N GLY A 289 10.37 6.38 -8.46
CA GLY A 289 10.59 7.81 -8.69
C GLY A 289 11.43 8.12 -9.93
N LEU A 290 12.48 7.35 -10.19
CA LEU A 290 13.38 7.54 -11.33
C LEU A 290 12.70 7.26 -12.66
N LEU A 291 11.78 6.28 -12.69
CA LEU A 291 11.06 5.86 -13.89
C LEU A 291 9.67 6.48 -14.02
N HIS A 292 9.21 7.29 -13.04
CA HIS A 292 7.83 7.76 -12.99
C HIS A 292 7.36 8.46 -14.27
N ALA A 293 8.14 9.43 -14.76
CA ALA A 293 7.81 10.16 -15.98
C ALA A 293 7.82 9.24 -17.22
N ALA A 294 8.76 8.31 -17.30
CA ALA A 294 8.86 7.35 -18.41
C ALA A 294 7.66 6.38 -18.41
N VAL A 295 7.25 5.88 -17.25
CA VAL A 295 6.06 5.03 -17.09
C VAL A 295 4.80 5.78 -17.50
N LEU A 296 4.58 7.01 -17.00
CA LEU A 296 3.42 7.82 -17.39
C LEU A 296 3.39 8.11 -18.90
N THR A 297 4.53 8.38 -19.51
CA THR A 297 4.64 8.58 -20.97
C THR A 297 4.28 7.29 -21.71
N ALA A 298 4.84 6.15 -21.28
CA ALA A 298 4.58 4.87 -21.90
C ALA A 298 3.09 4.44 -21.80
N LEU A 299 2.42 4.72 -20.68
CA LEU A 299 0.99 4.42 -20.50
C LEU A 299 0.07 5.21 -21.45
N ARG A 300 0.50 6.42 -21.89
CA ARG A 300 -0.27 7.30 -22.78
C ARG A 300 -0.03 7.02 -24.26
N ASP A 301 1.06 6.36 -24.61
CA ASP A 301 1.50 6.19 -26.00
C ASP A 301 1.03 4.84 -26.59
N PRO A 302 -0.02 4.82 -27.42
CA PRO A 302 -0.49 3.61 -28.06
C PRO A 302 0.46 3.09 -29.17
N ALA A 303 1.36 3.92 -29.72
CA ALA A 303 2.24 3.56 -30.83
C ALA A 303 3.32 2.55 -30.45
N ARG A 304 3.58 2.32 -29.16
CA ARG A 304 4.47 1.24 -28.71
C ARG A 304 3.93 -0.16 -28.88
N GLN A 305 2.67 -0.33 -29.32
CA GLN A 305 2.09 -1.65 -29.61
C GLN A 305 2.66 -2.29 -30.88
N ASP A 306 3.19 -1.49 -31.83
CA ASP A 306 3.64 -1.94 -33.15
C ASP A 306 5.17 -2.13 -33.24
N GLY A 307 5.90 -1.93 -32.15
CA GLY A 307 7.34 -2.14 -32.09
C GLY A 307 7.67 -3.64 -32.04
N GLU A 308 8.31 -4.14 -33.10
CA GLU A 308 8.95 -5.44 -33.17
C GLU A 308 9.83 -5.62 -31.89
N VAL A 309 9.31 -6.34 -30.92
CA VAL A 309 10.02 -6.67 -29.69
C VAL A 309 11.08 -7.71 -30.08
N ALA A 310 12.30 -7.27 -30.35
CA ALA A 310 13.45 -8.15 -30.37
C ALA A 310 13.56 -8.81 -28.98
N ARG A 311 13.14 -10.06 -28.86
CA ARG A 311 13.27 -10.81 -27.61
C ARG A 311 14.76 -10.95 -27.29
N PRO A 312 15.23 -10.57 -26.12
CA PRO A 312 16.61 -10.82 -25.72
C PRO A 312 16.81 -12.36 -25.72
N GLY A 313 17.65 -12.86 -26.59
CA GLY A 313 18.05 -14.27 -26.60
C GLY A 313 17.64 -15.11 -27.82
N GLU A 314 17.12 -14.51 -28.87
CA GLU A 314 17.00 -15.25 -30.13
C GLU A 314 18.41 -15.43 -30.77
N PRO A 315 18.90 -16.65 -30.95
CA PRO A 315 20.20 -16.86 -31.58
C PRO A 315 20.16 -16.33 -33.02
N PRO A 316 21.29 -15.76 -33.53
CA PRO A 316 21.32 -15.24 -34.89
C PRO A 316 20.93 -16.33 -35.88
N ALA A 317 20.03 -15.98 -36.81
CA ALA A 317 19.61 -16.87 -37.87
C ALA A 317 20.83 -17.49 -38.55
N SER A 318 20.89 -18.81 -38.61
CA SER A 318 21.96 -19.51 -39.35
C SER A 318 21.97 -19.03 -40.80
N PRO A 319 23.13 -18.75 -41.38
CA PRO A 319 23.22 -18.40 -42.78
C PRO A 319 22.67 -19.56 -43.62
N ALA A 320 21.81 -19.22 -44.57
CA ALA A 320 21.26 -20.20 -45.55
C ALA A 320 22.39 -20.85 -46.34
N PRO A 321 22.20 -22.11 -46.77
CA PRO A 321 23.21 -22.91 -47.46
C PRO A 321 23.62 -22.37 -48.82
#